data_c0afe5de608c92531fd30170b55e4fb1
#
_entry.id   c0afe5de608c92531fd30170b55e4fb1
#
_cell.length_a   1.000
_cell.length_b   1.000
_cell.length_c   1.000
_cell.angle_alpha   90.00
_cell.angle_beta   90.00
_cell.angle_gamma   90.00
#
_symmetry.space_group_name_H-M   'P 1'
#
loop_
_entity.id
_entity.type
_entity.pdbx_description
1 polymer ?
#
loop_
_entity_poly.entity_id
_entity_poly.type
_entity_poly.pdbx_seq_one_letter_code
_entity_poly.pdbx_strand_id
1 'polypeptide(L)'
;GNGRDTPEVQQAQGLFFIASFFRYFIGGEKEFGAYWNGQTSVPGNTCPDGTGPCDDRYLLSVHAPAADRLVIDDTLDPASLTTNNLGGAVRFDGFSSFGICQTNGRPGEGCDVATPTFNIAEQLFMAWDTAATYRSELLGVNAVDYQVLSVRVGVSHGDLDNTAGQDFQVILEDMDGNRATALSSDYTESLFYPPGRAFYDETNQGSQKTTLNAVDIPLTAFEGVDFTNLNAIELAFDQTPAGTVQVTDLVLQRVDF
;
A
#
# COMPACT_ATOMS: atom_id res chain seq x y z
N GLY A 1 -27.95 -2.86 1.58
CA GLY A 1 -27.18 -4.07 1.80
C GLY A 1 -25.94 -3.73 2.62
N ASN A 2 -25.47 -4.64 3.44
CA ASN A 2 -24.29 -4.38 4.31
C ASN A 2 -22.95 -4.44 3.56
N GLY A 3 -22.93 -4.47 2.23
CA GLY A 3 -21.70 -4.52 1.42
C GLY A 3 -20.83 -5.75 1.68
N ARG A 4 -21.42 -6.85 2.19
CA ARG A 4 -20.72 -8.12 2.42
C ARG A 4 -21.29 -9.20 1.51
N ASP A 5 -20.41 -9.98 0.95
CA ASP A 5 -20.75 -11.18 0.22
C ASP A 5 -21.50 -12.21 1.05
N THR A 6 -22.24 -13.07 0.38
CA THR A 6 -22.84 -14.22 1.05
C THR A 6 -21.76 -15.17 1.57
N PRO A 7 -22.07 -15.99 2.59
CA PRO A 7 -21.12 -17.00 3.09
C PRO A 7 -20.58 -17.92 2.01
N GLU A 8 -21.41 -18.28 1.02
CA GLU A 8 -21.04 -19.17 -0.07
C GLU A 8 -20.00 -18.53 -0.99
N VAL A 9 -20.18 -17.23 -1.32
CA VAL A 9 -19.24 -16.46 -2.12
C VAL A 9 -17.92 -16.31 -1.39
N GLN A 10 -17.95 -15.87 -0.11
CA GLN A 10 -16.75 -15.75 0.72
C GLN A 10 -15.98 -17.09 0.82
N GLN A 11 -16.71 -18.20 0.87
CA GLN A 11 -16.12 -19.53 0.93
C GLN A 11 -15.44 -19.92 -0.38
N ALA A 12 -16.07 -19.62 -1.53
CA ALA A 12 -15.49 -19.87 -2.86
C ALA A 12 -14.22 -19.03 -3.09
N GLN A 13 -14.26 -17.77 -2.72
CA GLN A 13 -13.11 -16.86 -2.79
C GLN A 13 -11.96 -17.32 -1.89
N GLY A 14 -12.26 -17.62 -0.63
CA GLY A 14 -11.27 -18.13 0.32
C GLY A 14 -10.63 -19.44 -0.15
N LEU A 15 -11.41 -20.35 -0.73
CA LEU A 15 -10.89 -21.60 -1.29
C LEU A 15 -9.96 -21.33 -2.47
N PHE A 16 -10.33 -20.40 -3.35
CA PHE A 16 -9.48 -20.02 -4.49
C PHE A 16 -8.14 -19.46 -4.02
N PHE A 17 -8.14 -18.50 -3.08
CA PHE A 17 -6.90 -17.90 -2.57
C PHE A 17 -6.03 -18.92 -1.85
N ILE A 18 -6.59 -19.75 -0.99
CA ILE A 18 -5.83 -20.82 -0.31
C ILE A 18 -5.25 -21.80 -1.35
N ALA A 19 -6.05 -22.26 -2.31
CA ALA A 19 -5.58 -23.22 -3.30
C ALA A 19 -4.51 -22.63 -4.22
N SER A 20 -4.70 -21.39 -4.72
CA SER A 20 -3.72 -20.72 -5.58
C SER A 20 -2.41 -20.43 -4.83
N PHE A 21 -2.48 -20.09 -3.52
CA PHE A 21 -1.30 -19.94 -2.68
C PHE A 21 -0.47 -21.23 -2.63
N PHE A 22 -1.10 -22.35 -2.28
CA PHE A 22 -0.39 -23.62 -2.19
C PHE A 22 0.16 -24.07 -3.54
N ARG A 23 -0.59 -23.89 -4.62
CA ARG A 23 -0.15 -24.25 -5.98
C ARG A 23 1.03 -23.42 -6.42
N TYR A 24 1.02 -22.11 -6.19
CA TYR A 24 2.10 -21.22 -6.57
C TYR A 24 3.33 -21.37 -5.66
N PHE A 25 3.18 -21.10 -4.36
CA PHE A 25 4.34 -21.00 -3.44
C PHE A 25 4.90 -22.37 -3.03
N ILE A 26 4.12 -23.45 -3.09
CA ILE A 26 4.55 -24.79 -2.68
C ILE A 26 4.64 -25.74 -3.87
N GLY A 27 3.66 -25.68 -4.77
CA GLY A 27 3.61 -26.52 -5.95
C GLY A 27 4.51 -26.05 -7.10
N GLY A 28 4.95 -24.79 -7.09
CA GLY A 28 5.77 -24.20 -8.15
C GLY A 28 4.99 -23.97 -9.47
N GLU A 29 3.68 -23.92 -9.41
CA GLU A 29 2.80 -23.70 -10.57
C GLU A 29 2.74 -22.20 -10.88
N LYS A 30 3.64 -21.74 -11.75
CA LYS A 30 3.88 -20.29 -12.01
C LYS A 30 2.66 -19.55 -12.58
N GLU A 31 1.72 -20.22 -13.23
CA GLU A 31 0.49 -19.64 -13.76
C GLU A 31 -0.42 -19.00 -12.70
N PHE A 32 -0.21 -19.37 -11.43
CA PHE A 32 -0.97 -18.76 -10.32
C PHE A 32 -0.31 -17.48 -9.77
N GLY A 33 0.92 -17.16 -10.18
CA GLY A 33 1.63 -15.98 -9.72
C GLY A 33 0.92 -14.67 -10.07
N ALA A 34 0.32 -14.61 -11.26
CA ALA A 34 -0.39 -13.43 -11.75
C ALA A 34 -1.57 -12.97 -10.86
N TYR A 35 -2.13 -13.87 -10.06
CA TYR A 35 -3.16 -13.51 -9.06
C TYR A 35 -2.56 -12.83 -7.83
N TRP A 36 -1.31 -13.16 -7.50
CA TRP A 36 -0.63 -12.69 -6.30
C TRP A 36 0.12 -11.38 -6.50
N ASN A 37 0.41 -11.01 -7.76
CA ASN A 37 1.03 -9.73 -8.10
C ASN A 37 0.03 -8.69 -8.62
N GLY A 38 -1.26 -8.98 -8.59
CA GLY A 38 -2.32 -8.06 -9.04
C GLY A 38 -2.48 -7.93 -10.55
N GLN A 39 -1.74 -8.70 -11.36
CA GLN A 39 -1.80 -8.63 -12.83
C GLN A 39 -3.07 -9.27 -13.41
N THR A 40 -3.75 -10.13 -12.67
CA THR A 40 -4.90 -10.89 -13.14
C THR A 40 -6.03 -10.84 -12.12
N SER A 41 -7.23 -10.53 -12.60
CA SER A 41 -8.44 -10.62 -11.78
C SER A 41 -8.73 -12.07 -11.39
N VAL A 42 -9.37 -12.27 -10.24
CA VAL A 42 -9.81 -13.59 -9.79
C VAL A 42 -10.79 -14.23 -10.79
N PRO A 43 -10.84 -15.56 -10.89
CA PRO A 43 -11.73 -16.23 -11.82
C PRO A 43 -13.20 -15.90 -11.57
N GLY A 44 -13.97 -15.69 -12.64
CA GLY A 44 -15.37 -15.28 -12.56
C GLY A 44 -16.28 -16.23 -11.75
N ASN A 45 -15.95 -17.51 -11.65
CA ASN A 45 -16.70 -18.47 -10.84
C ASN A 45 -16.53 -18.27 -9.32
N THR A 46 -15.63 -17.40 -8.90
CA THR A 46 -15.48 -16.96 -7.49
C THR A 46 -16.27 -15.68 -7.20
N CYS A 47 -16.84 -15.05 -8.23
CA CYS A 47 -17.63 -13.83 -8.08
C CYS A 47 -19.04 -14.14 -7.55
N PRO A 48 -19.71 -13.14 -6.92
CA PRO A 48 -21.08 -13.31 -6.40
C PRO A 48 -22.09 -13.78 -7.41
N ASP A 49 -21.95 -13.39 -8.69
CA ASP A 49 -22.80 -13.79 -9.81
C ASP A 49 -22.31 -15.05 -10.53
N GLY A 50 -21.13 -15.56 -10.16
CA GLY A 50 -20.50 -16.74 -10.74
C GLY A 50 -19.92 -16.55 -12.14
N THR A 51 -19.89 -15.35 -12.69
CA THR A 51 -19.52 -15.09 -14.09
C THR A 51 -18.37 -14.10 -14.30
N GLY A 52 -18.12 -13.18 -13.39
CA GLY A 52 -17.11 -12.13 -13.51
C GLY A 52 -17.26 -11.18 -14.71
N PRO A 53 -16.46 -10.09 -14.77
CA PRO A 53 -15.49 -9.74 -13.72
C PRO A 53 -16.16 -9.50 -12.39
N CYS A 54 -15.48 -9.77 -11.29
CA CYS A 54 -16.03 -9.49 -9.97
C CYS A 54 -16.11 -7.98 -9.75
N ASP A 55 -17.24 -7.54 -9.15
CA ASP A 55 -17.33 -6.19 -8.56
C ASP A 55 -16.64 -6.11 -7.20
N ASP A 56 -16.19 -7.24 -6.67
CA ASP A 56 -15.50 -7.34 -5.39
C ASP A 56 -14.06 -6.87 -5.53
N ARG A 57 -13.58 -6.18 -4.52
CA ARG A 57 -12.18 -5.78 -4.40
C ARG A 57 -11.40 -6.81 -3.60
N TYR A 58 -10.32 -7.26 -4.19
CA TYR A 58 -9.36 -8.15 -3.54
C TYR A 58 -8.04 -7.42 -3.41
N LEU A 59 -7.60 -7.24 -2.18
CA LEU A 59 -6.32 -6.61 -1.88
C LEU A 59 -5.38 -7.69 -1.34
N LEU A 60 -4.43 -8.07 -2.17
CA LEU A 60 -3.41 -9.05 -1.82
C LEU A 60 -2.12 -8.32 -1.51
N SER A 61 -1.50 -8.67 -0.39
CA SER A 61 -0.19 -8.17 -0.01
C SER A 61 0.76 -9.35 0.12
N VAL A 62 1.77 -9.40 -0.74
CA VAL A 62 2.81 -10.42 -0.68
C VAL A 62 4.09 -9.77 -0.20
N HIS A 63 4.65 -10.30 0.91
CA HIS A 63 5.96 -9.94 1.39
C HIS A 63 6.96 -11.00 0.97
N ALA A 64 7.94 -10.63 0.18
CA ALA A 64 9.09 -11.48 -0.08
C ALA A 64 9.82 -11.81 1.23
N PRO A 65 10.54 -12.95 1.33
CA PRO A 65 11.42 -13.24 2.46
C PRO A 65 12.37 -12.08 2.75
N ALA A 66 12.81 -11.91 4.00
CA ALA A 66 13.68 -10.80 4.39
C ALA A 66 15.00 -10.73 3.56
N ALA A 67 15.51 -11.90 3.11
CA ALA A 67 16.72 -11.96 2.25
C ALA A 67 16.47 -11.42 0.83
N ASP A 68 15.21 -11.33 0.41
CA ASP A 68 14.80 -10.89 -0.92
C ASP A 68 14.19 -9.48 -0.91
N ARG A 69 14.36 -8.74 0.20
CA ARG A 69 13.90 -7.36 0.35
C ARG A 69 15.05 -6.43 0.70
N LEU A 70 15.06 -5.26 0.09
CA LEU A 70 15.78 -4.09 0.57
C LEU A 70 14.79 -3.14 1.23
N VAL A 71 14.85 -3.02 2.54
CA VAL A 71 14.02 -2.08 3.30
C VAL A 71 14.60 -0.68 3.14
N ILE A 72 13.84 0.20 2.51
CA ILE A 72 14.21 1.60 2.32
C ILE A 72 13.77 2.39 3.53
N ASP A 73 12.50 2.24 3.92
CA ASP A 73 11.94 2.88 5.12
C ASP A 73 10.84 1.99 5.72
N ASP A 74 11.02 1.52 6.94
CA ASP A 74 10.02 0.72 7.64
C ASP A 74 9.03 1.58 8.45
N THR A 75 9.34 2.88 8.59
CA THR A 75 8.50 3.87 9.29
C THR A 75 8.12 3.48 10.74
N LEU A 76 9.00 2.71 11.41
CA LEU A 76 8.69 2.15 12.73
C LEU A 76 9.07 3.08 13.90
N ASP A 77 9.88 4.10 13.66
CA ASP A 77 10.30 5.00 14.71
C ASP A 77 10.33 6.47 14.28
N PRO A 78 10.39 7.43 15.23
CA PRO A 78 10.49 8.84 14.90
C PRO A 78 11.71 9.25 14.07
N ALA A 79 12.75 8.42 14.00
CA ALA A 79 13.92 8.70 13.16
C ALA A 79 13.56 8.64 11.66
N SER A 80 12.58 7.84 11.29
CA SER A 80 12.04 7.75 9.92
C SER A 80 11.48 9.09 9.40
N LEU A 81 11.21 10.06 10.27
CA LEU A 81 10.80 11.40 9.84
C LEU A 81 11.95 12.23 9.25
N THR A 82 13.19 11.81 9.37
CA THR A 82 14.36 12.53 8.88
C THR A 82 15.35 11.67 8.11
N THR A 83 15.37 10.37 8.38
CA THR A 83 16.38 9.46 7.84
C THR A 83 15.78 8.09 7.66
N ASN A 84 15.89 7.52 6.46
CA ASN A 84 15.44 6.18 6.15
C ASN A 84 16.42 5.09 6.63
N ASN A 85 16.07 3.82 6.48
CA ASN A 85 16.90 2.69 6.91
C ASN A 85 18.24 2.56 6.15
N LEU A 86 18.38 3.21 5.00
CA LEU A 86 19.62 3.26 4.22
C LEU A 86 20.55 4.42 4.63
N GLY A 87 20.11 5.27 5.56
CA GLY A 87 20.82 6.47 5.98
C GLY A 87 20.59 7.69 5.08
N GLY A 88 19.71 7.59 4.10
CA GLY A 88 19.31 8.70 3.22
C GLY A 88 18.33 9.66 3.91
N ALA A 89 18.35 10.93 3.51
CA ALA A 89 17.45 11.92 4.06
C ALA A 89 16.00 11.67 3.64
N VAL A 90 15.08 11.90 4.59
CA VAL A 90 13.63 11.89 4.34
C VAL A 90 13.11 13.31 4.46
N ARG A 91 12.21 13.71 3.54
CA ARG A 91 11.63 15.05 3.49
C ARG A 91 10.13 14.98 3.26
N PHE A 92 9.42 15.92 3.87
CA PHE A 92 7.98 16.10 3.77
C PHE A 92 7.70 17.54 3.35
N ASP A 93 7.18 17.72 2.14
CA ASP A 93 6.87 19.04 1.60
C ASP A 93 5.35 19.13 1.33
N GLY A 94 4.72 20.23 1.74
CA GLY A 94 3.31 20.52 1.47
C GLY A 94 2.30 19.79 2.39
N PHE A 95 2.72 18.88 3.26
CA PHE A 95 1.81 18.23 4.20
C PHE A 95 1.35 19.20 5.30
N SER A 96 0.07 19.19 5.59
CA SER A 96 -0.52 19.93 6.72
C SER A 96 -0.20 19.28 8.06
N SER A 97 -0.03 17.95 8.07
CA SER A 97 0.41 17.19 9.25
C SER A 97 1.02 15.85 8.84
N PHE A 98 2.02 15.39 9.58
CA PHE A 98 2.61 14.07 9.43
C PHE A 98 3.29 13.62 10.74
N GLY A 99 3.47 12.31 10.91
CA GLY A 99 4.13 11.77 12.09
C GLY A 99 4.04 10.25 12.17
N ILE A 100 4.72 9.66 13.15
CA ILE A 100 4.67 8.23 13.42
C ILE A 100 3.55 7.93 14.42
N CYS A 101 2.63 7.06 14.01
CA CYS A 101 1.61 6.50 14.86
C CYS A 101 2.21 5.43 15.75
N GLN A 102 2.20 5.64 17.05
CA GLN A 102 2.71 4.65 17.99
C GLN A 102 1.61 3.64 18.39
N THR A 103 2.03 2.46 18.84
CA THR A 103 1.18 1.31 19.24
C THR A 103 0.06 1.65 20.23
N ASN A 104 0.08 2.81 20.86
CA ASN A 104 -0.97 3.32 21.74
C ASN A 104 -1.54 4.67 21.26
N GLY A 105 -1.35 5.00 19.99
CA GLY A 105 -1.85 6.23 19.39
C GLY A 105 -3.36 6.39 19.60
N ARG A 106 -3.75 7.59 20.01
CA ARG A 106 -5.17 7.89 20.23
C ARG A 106 -5.86 8.18 18.92
N PRO A 107 -7.11 7.74 18.72
CA PRO A 107 -7.93 8.23 17.63
C PRO A 107 -7.96 9.77 17.64
N GLY A 108 -7.75 10.38 16.48
CA GLY A 108 -7.80 11.84 16.33
C GLY A 108 -6.45 12.57 16.23
N GLU A 109 -5.34 11.84 16.28
CA GLU A 109 -3.99 12.40 16.04
C GLU A 109 -3.45 12.01 14.65
N GLY A 110 -4.30 11.84 13.67
CA GLY A 110 -3.93 11.37 12.32
C GLY A 110 -3.77 9.86 12.20
N CYS A 111 -3.79 9.17 13.33
CA CYS A 111 -3.59 7.74 13.44
C CYS A 111 -4.91 7.03 13.70
N ASP A 112 -5.61 6.65 12.63
CA ASP A 112 -6.83 5.86 12.75
C ASP A 112 -6.48 4.41 13.11
N VAL A 113 -6.90 4.00 14.28
CA VAL A 113 -6.75 2.62 14.71
C VAL A 113 -7.87 1.76 14.12
N ALA A 114 -7.51 0.58 13.69
CA ALA A 114 -8.43 -0.39 13.09
C ALA A 114 -9.53 -0.88 14.03
N THR A 115 -9.41 -0.69 15.33
CA THR A 115 -10.44 -0.99 16.35
C THR A 115 -10.08 -0.29 17.65
N PRO A 116 -11.02 -0.21 18.65
CA PRO A 116 -10.80 0.52 19.89
C PRO A 116 -9.64 0.01 20.74
N THR A 117 -8.92 -1.00 20.33
CA THR A 117 -8.06 -1.66 21.25
C THR A 117 -6.58 -1.69 20.93
N PHE A 118 -6.13 -1.65 19.68
CA PHE A 118 -4.68 -1.75 19.46
C PHE A 118 -4.27 -1.39 18.03
N ASN A 119 -3.42 -0.42 17.90
CA ASN A 119 -2.47 -0.35 16.82
C ASN A 119 -1.50 -1.53 16.98
N ILE A 120 -1.41 -2.38 16.01
CA ILE A 120 -0.52 -3.54 16.04
C ILE A 120 0.82 -3.26 15.37
N ALA A 121 0.96 -2.15 14.66
CA ALA A 121 2.20 -1.71 14.05
C ALA A 121 2.31 -0.19 14.09
N GLU A 122 3.51 0.29 14.26
CA GLU A 122 3.87 1.68 14.03
C GLU A 122 3.78 1.95 12.53
N GLN A 123 3.40 3.17 12.17
CA GLN A 123 3.19 3.57 10.79
C GLN A 123 3.28 5.09 10.66
N LEU A 124 3.67 5.55 9.50
CA LEU A 124 3.67 6.96 9.16
C LEU A 124 2.27 7.39 8.75
N PHE A 125 1.71 8.42 9.36
CA PHE A 125 0.55 9.11 8.81
C PHE A 125 0.98 10.38 8.09
N MET A 126 0.27 10.72 7.02
CA MET A 126 0.48 11.93 6.24
C MET A 126 -0.88 12.51 5.84
N ALA A 127 -1.10 13.79 6.17
CA ALA A 127 -2.31 14.53 5.82
C ALA A 127 -1.95 15.75 4.98
N TRP A 128 -2.75 16.05 3.97
CA TRP A 128 -2.56 17.19 3.07
C TRP A 128 -3.89 17.89 2.76
N ASP A 129 -3.81 19.17 2.47
CA ASP A 129 -4.88 20.04 1.98
C ASP A 129 -4.45 20.83 0.73
N THR A 130 -3.27 20.57 0.24
CA THR A 130 -2.68 21.02 -1.03
C THR A 130 -1.75 19.93 -1.55
N ALA A 131 -1.26 20.04 -2.77
CA ALA A 131 -0.27 19.09 -3.28
C ALA A 131 0.92 18.92 -2.31
N ALA A 132 1.26 17.68 -1.99
CA ALA A 132 2.29 17.34 -1.02
C ALA A 132 3.20 16.22 -1.56
N THR A 133 4.43 16.16 -1.06
CA THR A 133 5.42 15.16 -1.48
C THR A 133 6.20 14.61 -0.29
N TYR A 134 6.24 13.29 -0.17
CA TYR A 134 7.21 12.56 0.62
C TYR A 134 8.39 12.19 -0.29
N ARG A 135 9.62 12.44 0.12
CA ARG A 135 10.83 12.06 -0.61
C ARG A 135 11.81 11.33 0.30
N SER A 136 12.30 10.18 -0.15
CA SER A 136 13.30 9.34 0.52
C SER A 136 14.53 9.20 -0.38
N GLU A 137 15.69 9.65 0.06
CA GLU A 137 16.95 9.58 -0.68
C GLU A 137 17.55 8.18 -0.59
N LEU A 138 18.03 7.65 -1.72
CA LEU A 138 18.55 6.27 -1.82
C LEU A 138 20.08 6.18 -1.90
N LEU A 139 20.76 7.32 -2.10
CA LEU A 139 22.23 7.40 -2.09
C LEU A 139 22.91 6.50 -3.12
N GLY A 140 22.31 6.30 -4.29
CA GLY A 140 22.89 5.49 -5.37
C GLY A 140 22.63 3.98 -5.20
N VAL A 141 21.45 3.59 -4.75
CA VAL A 141 21.06 2.17 -4.64
C VAL A 141 21.05 1.50 -5.99
N ASN A 142 21.70 0.33 -6.08
CA ASN A 142 21.57 -0.57 -7.22
C ASN A 142 20.34 -1.47 -7.03
N ALA A 143 19.34 -1.27 -7.85
CA ALA A 143 18.05 -1.98 -7.81
C ALA A 143 17.87 -3.02 -8.94
N VAL A 144 18.90 -3.32 -9.73
CA VAL A 144 18.83 -4.21 -10.91
C VAL A 144 18.32 -5.62 -10.58
N ASP A 145 18.62 -6.11 -9.38
CA ASP A 145 18.21 -7.44 -8.94
C ASP A 145 16.79 -7.49 -8.37
N TYR A 146 16.10 -6.35 -8.25
CA TYR A 146 14.73 -6.27 -7.74
C TYR A 146 13.74 -6.14 -8.89
N GLN A 147 12.51 -6.62 -8.70
CA GLN A 147 11.46 -6.58 -9.70
C GLN A 147 10.34 -5.62 -9.34
N VAL A 148 10.16 -5.36 -8.05
CA VAL A 148 9.01 -4.60 -7.55
C VAL A 148 9.46 -3.56 -6.52
N LEU A 149 8.93 -2.35 -6.66
CA LEU A 149 8.84 -1.36 -5.59
C LEU A 149 7.51 -1.57 -4.88
N SER A 150 7.55 -1.78 -3.58
CA SER A 150 6.37 -2.02 -2.75
C SER A 150 6.30 -1.00 -1.62
N VAL A 151 5.09 -0.49 -1.38
CA VAL A 151 4.78 0.33 -0.21
C VAL A 151 3.44 -0.13 0.35
N ARG A 152 3.32 -0.23 1.66
CA ARG A 152 2.03 -0.53 2.30
C ARG A 152 1.34 0.76 2.68
N VAL A 153 0.11 0.90 2.20
CA VAL A 153 -0.67 2.12 2.40
C VAL A 153 -2.12 1.79 2.74
N GLY A 154 -2.73 2.63 3.54
CA GLY A 154 -4.15 2.58 3.84
C GLY A 154 -4.73 3.98 3.92
N VAL A 155 -5.96 4.12 3.47
CA VAL A 155 -6.72 5.37 3.58
C VAL A 155 -7.28 5.50 4.98
N SER A 156 -7.05 6.61 5.63
CA SER A 156 -7.60 6.90 6.96
C SER A 156 -9.13 7.01 6.89
N HIS A 157 -9.83 6.13 7.61
CA HIS A 157 -11.29 6.09 7.60
C HIS A 157 -11.93 7.22 8.43
N GLY A 158 -11.15 7.87 9.30
CA GLY A 158 -11.62 9.00 10.12
C GLY A 158 -11.66 10.32 9.36
N ASP A 159 -11.02 10.39 8.20
CA ASP A 159 -10.96 11.59 7.38
C ASP A 159 -12.04 11.56 6.28
N LEU A 160 -12.94 12.55 6.29
CA LEU A 160 -14.03 12.63 5.32
C LEU A 160 -13.57 13.08 3.93
N ASP A 161 -12.41 13.70 3.80
CA ASP A 161 -11.82 14.04 2.50
C ASP A 161 -11.40 12.79 1.71
N ASN A 162 -11.29 11.65 2.41
CA ASN A 162 -10.99 10.36 1.81
C ASN A 162 -12.20 9.62 1.22
N THR A 163 -13.42 10.12 1.37
CA THR A 163 -14.64 9.37 1.00
C THR A 163 -14.76 9.01 -0.48
N ALA A 164 -14.08 9.75 -1.35
CA ALA A 164 -13.96 9.43 -2.78
C ALA A 164 -12.85 8.43 -3.11
N GLY A 165 -12.09 7.99 -2.12
CA GLY A 165 -10.82 7.30 -2.30
C GLY A 165 -9.67 8.28 -2.46
N GLN A 166 -8.45 7.74 -2.48
CA GLN A 166 -7.22 8.51 -2.67
C GLN A 166 -6.38 7.90 -3.79
N ASP A 167 -5.45 8.69 -4.30
CA ASP A 167 -4.44 8.25 -5.26
C ASP A 167 -3.16 9.06 -5.07
N PHE A 168 -2.04 8.50 -5.49
CA PHE A 168 -0.75 9.19 -5.49
C PHE A 168 0.15 8.68 -6.61
N GLN A 169 1.10 9.51 -7.00
CA GLN A 169 2.16 9.13 -7.92
C GLN A 169 3.35 8.60 -7.14
N VAL A 170 3.96 7.53 -7.64
CA VAL A 170 5.29 7.09 -7.25
C VAL A 170 6.28 7.52 -8.30
N ILE A 171 7.33 8.22 -7.89
CA ILE A 171 8.35 8.75 -8.78
C ILE A 171 9.69 8.16 -8.38
N LEU A 172 10.39 7.55 -9.33
CA LEU A 172 11.79 7.16 -9.19
C LEU A 172 12.69 8.19 -9.88
N GLU A 173 13.80 8.49 -9.23
CA GLU A 173 14.84 9.38 -9.74
C GLU A 173 16.19 8.66 -9.64
N ASP A 174 17.01 8.71 -10.71
CA ASP A 174 18.39 8.24 -10.67
C ASP A 174 19.39 9.37 -10.37
N MET A 175 20.67 9.02 -10.20
CA MET A 175 21.72 10.00 -9.90
C MET A 175 22.02 10.99 -11.03
N ASP A 176 21.61 10.69 -12.27
CA ASP A 176 21.70 11.59 -13.41
C ASP A 176 20.51 12.56 -13.49
N GLY A 177 19.51 12.40 -12.60
CA GLY A 177 18.31 13.21 -12.54
C GLY A 177 17.21 12.78 -13.50
N ASN A 178 17.33 11.61 -14.16
CA ASN A 178 16.22 11.07 -14.94
C ASN A 178 15.12 10.61 -13.96
N ARG A 179 13.87 10.88 -14.35
CA ARG A 179 12.69 10.60 -13.52
C ARG A 179 11.65 9.85 -14.32
N ALA A 180 11.02 8.87 -13.68
CA ALA A 180 9.85 8.18 -14.20
C ALA A 180 8.77 8.10 -13.12
N THR A 181 7.51 8.08 -13.56
CA THR A 181 6.34 8.16 -12.69
C THR A 181 5.38 7.03 -13.00
N ALA A 182 4.84 6.42 -11.94
CA ALA A 182 3.75 5.47 -12.00
C ALA A 182 2.61 5.93 -11.08
N LEU A 183 1.36 5.78 -11.53
CA LEU A 183 0.18 6.12 -10.74
C LEU A 183 -0.23 4.90 -9.89
N SER A 184 -0.49 5.09 -8.60
CA SER A 184 -0.78 3.96 -7.70
C SER A 184 -2.05 3.21 -8.09
N SER A 185 -3.09 3.91 -8.56
CA SER A 185 -4.34 3.31 -9.02
C SER A 185 -4.22 2.41 -10.24
N ASP A 186 -3.13 2.50 -11.02
CA ASP A 186 -2.87 1.58 -12.13
C ASP A 186 -2.47 0.17 -11.63
N TYR A 187 -2.08 0.05 -10.36
CA TYR A 187 -1.52 -1.19 -9.78
C TYR A 187 -2.29 -1.72 -8.58
N THR A 188 -3.17 -0.92 -7.99
CA THR A 188 -3.91 -1.33 -6.79
C THR A 188 -5.21 -0.56 -6.61
N GLU A 189 -6.16 -1.18 -5.94
CA GLU A 189 -7.37 -0.52 -5.42
C GLU A 189 -7.27 -0.27 -3.89
N SER A 190 -6.06 -0.36 -3.30
CA SER A 190 -5.87 -0.25 -1.84
C SER A 190 -6.24 1.10 -1.25
N LEU A 191 -6.35 2.14 -2.10
CA LEU A 191 -6.65 3.52 -1.68
C LEU A 191 -8.14 3.88 -1.77
N PHE A 192 -9.03 2.91 -1.91
CA PHE A 192 -10.46 3.19 -1.77
C PHE A 192 -10.85 3.47 -0.32
N TYR A 193 -11.90 4.27 -0.11
CA TYR A 193 -12.43 4.52 1.23
C TYR A 193 -13.05 3.24 1.80
N PRO A 194 -12.66 2.81 3.01
CA PRO A 194 -13.11 1.54 3.55
C PRO A 194 -14.63 1.47 3.68
N PRO A 195 -15.27 0.38 3.20
CA PRO A 195 -16.70 0.20 3.37
C PRO A 195 -17.05 -0.08 4.83
N GLY A 196 -18.28 0.22 5.21
CA GLY A 196 -18.79 -0.09 6.52
C GLY A 196 -19.47 1.08 7.20
N ARG A 197 -19.66 0.98 8.49
CA ARG A 197 -20.24 2.07 9.29
C ARG A 197 -19.12 2.92 9.85
N ALA A 198 -19.27 4.23 9.70
CA ALA A 198 -18.43 5.17 10.42
C ALA A 198 -18.44 4.87 11.94
N PHE A 199 -17.35 5.16 12.57
CA PHE A 199 -17.05 4.75 13.90
C PHE A 199 -17.68 5.66 14.97
N TYR A 200 -18.09 5.06 16.08
CA TYR A 200 -18.40 5.51 17.42
C TYR A 200 -19.77 6.10 17.73
N ASP A 201 -20.58 5.26 18.32
CA ASP A 201 -21.13 5.54 19.64
C ASP A 201 -20.62 4.44 20.60
N GLU A 202 -20.70 4.65 21.90
CA GLU A 202 -20.19 3.75 22.94
C GLU A 202 -20.83 2.35 22.91
N THR A 203 -21.82 2.13 22.08
CA THR A 203 -22.63 0.92 21.96
C THR A 203 -22.43 0.18 20.64
N ASN A 204 -21.83 0.81 19.62
CA ASN A 204 -21.71 0.27 18.27
C ASN A 204 -20.27 0.41 17.77
N GLN A 205 -19.53 -0.65 17.91
CA GLN A 205 -18.20 -0.75 17.30
C GLN A 205 -18.36 -0.61 15.79
N GLY A 206 -17.81 0.46 15.22
CA GLY A 206 -17.80 0.68 13.77
C GLY A 206 -17.13 -0.48 13.05
N SER A 207 -17.51 -0.68 11.80
CA SER A 207 -16.93 -1.75 10.99
C SER A 207 -15.88 -1.25 10.00
N GLN A 208 -15.72 0.08 9.87
CA GLN A 208 -14.65 0.65 9.07
C GLN A 208 -13.31 0.45 9.77
N LYS A 209 -12.30 0.18 8.97
CA LYS A 209 -10.92 -0.01 9.43
C LYS A 209 -9.97 0.54 8.39
N THR A 210 -8.93 1.21 8.83
CA THR A 210 -7.76 1.45 8.00
C THR A 210 -6.99 0.15 7.88
N THR A 211 -6.80 -0.31 6.68
CA THR A 211 -6.05 -1.53 6.38
C THR A 211 -4.87 -1.15 5.49
N LEU A 212 -3.67 -1.50 5.93
CA LEU A 212 -2.45 -1.28 5.16
C LEU A 212 -2.30 -2.41 4.14
N ASN A 213 -2.49 -2.09 2.88
CA ASN A 213 -2.36 -3.02 1.76
C ASN A 213 -1.14 -2.64 0.92
N ALA A 214 -0.56 -3.61 0.22
CA ALA A 214 0.55 -3.35 -0.66
C ALA A 214 0.11 -2.60 -1.92
N VAL A 215 0.91 -1.63 -2.32
CA VAL A 215 0.98 -1.05 -3.65
C VAL A 215 2.26 -1.59 -4.25
N ASP A 216 2.16 -2.58 -5.11
CA ASP A 216 3.27 -3.28 -5.73
C ASP A 216 3.41 -2.80 -7.18
N ILE A 217 4.44 -2.00 -7.45
CA ILE A 217 4.69 -1.44 -8.78
C ILE A 217 5.90 -2.13 -9.39
N PRO A 218 5.75 -2.83 -10.53
CA PRO A 218 6.89 -3.44 -11.20
C PRO A 218 7.89 -2.35 -11.65
N LEU A 219 9.18 -2.59 -11.43
CA LEU A 219 10.22 -1.62 -11.80
C LEU A 219 10.22 -1.31 -13.30
N THR A 220 9.72 -2.23 -14.12
CA THR A 220 9.52 -1.99 -15.57
C THR A 220 8.54 -0.86 -15.91
N ALA A 221 7.74 -0.40 -14.94
CA ALA A 221 6.86 0.76 -15.10
C ALA A 221 7.63 2.09 -15.15
N PHE A 222 8.87 2.11 -14.66
CA PHE A 222 9.67 3.33 -14.57
C PHE A 222 10.70 3.41 -15.70
N GLU A 223 10.20 3.61 -16.92
CA GLU A 223 11.04 3.67 -18.11
C GLU A 223 11.98 4.90 -18.09
N GLY A 224 13.23 4.70 -18.52
CA GLY A 224 14.22 5.76 -18.65
C GLY A 224 15.02 6.09 -17.39
N VAL A 225 14.78 5.40 -16.29
CA VAL A 225 15.56 5.53 -15.05
C VAL A 225 16.67 4.47 -15.02
N ASP A 226 17.86 4.86 -14.59
CA ASP A 226 18.99 3.93 -14.39
C ASP A 226 18.87 3.22 -13.04
N PHE A 227 18.40 1.98 -13.07
CA PHE A 227 18.28 1.13 -11.86
C PHE A 227 19.60 0.71 -11.24
N THR A 228 20.74 0.95 -11.89
CA THR A 228 22.04 0.68 -11.27
C THR A 228 22.41 1.73 -10.22
N ASN A 229 21.71 2.88 -10.20
CA ASN A 229 22.13 4.05 -9.43
C ASN A 229 20.95 4.96 -9.03
N LEU A 230 19.98 4.42 -8.29
CA LEU A 230 18.80 5.17 -7.86
C LEU A 230 19.17 6.23 -6.81
N ASN A 231 18.67 7.44 -7.03
CA ASN A 231 18.88 8.60 -6.16
C ASN A 231 17.78 8.80 -5.13
N ALA A 232 16.51 8.68 -5.54
CA ALA A 232 15.38 8.93 -4.65
C ALA A 232 14.10 8.21 -5.10
N ILE A 233 13.21 8.04 -4.12
CA ILE A 233 11.80 7.72 -4.32
C ILE A 233 10.97 8.87 -3.79
N GLU A 234 9.93 9.27 -4.55
CA GLU A 234 8.93 10.22 -4.10
C GLU A 234 7.53 9.61 -4.15
N LEU A 235 6.71 9.94 -3.14
CA LEU A 235 5.28 9.72 -3.17
C LEU A 235 4.63 11.10 -3.27
N ALA A 236 4.00 11.41 -4.41
CA ALA A 236 3.40 12.72 -4.68
C ALA A 236 1.87 12.64 -4.58
N PHE A 237 1.32 13.39 -3.63
CA PHE A 237 -0.11 13.47 -3.30
C PHE A 237 -0.70 14.74 -3.94
N ASP A 238 -0.94 14.69 -5.23
CA ASP A 238 -1.45 15.78 -6.06
C ASP A 238 -2.68 15.38 -6.90
N GLN A 239 -3.13 14.13 -6.76
CA GLN A 239 -4.26 13.58 -7.51
C GLN A 239 -5.60 13.96 -6.88
N THR A 240 -5.61 14.23 -5.58
CA THR A 240 -6.77 14.67 -4.81
C THR A 240 -6.43 15.95 -4.05
N PRO A 241 -7.40 16.85 -3.82
CA PRO A 241 -7.11 18.14 -3.20
C PRO A 241 -6.71 18.04 -1.72
N ALA A 242 -7.20 17.02 -1.03
CA ALA A 242 -6.95 16.79 0.39
C ALA A 242 -7.11 15.31 0.74
N GLY A 243 -6.56 14.90 1.87
CA GLY A 243 -6.73 13.56 2.42
C GLY A 243 -5.73 13.20 3.48
N THR A 244 -5.89 11.99 4.03
CA THR A 244 -4.98 11.38 5.00
C THR A 244 -4.75 9.92 4.69
N VAL A 245 -3.49 9.51 4.61
CA VAL A 245 -3.07 8.12 4.44
C VAL A 245 -2.16 7.68 5.57
N GLN A 246 -2.09 6.37 5.74
CA GLN A 246 -1.14 5.71 6.62
C GLN A 246 -0.23 4.83 5.77
N VAL A 247 1.07 4.90 6.00
CA VAL A 247 2.10 4.27 5.16
C VAL A 247 3.10 3.52 6.04
N THR A 248 3.56 2.38 5.55
CA THR A 248 4.69 1.63 6.12
C THR A 248 5.39 0.80 5.05
N ASP A 249 6.52 0.20 5.39
CA ASP A 249 7.21 -0.81 4.57
C ASP A 249 7.48 -0.35 3.12
N LEU A 250 8.18 0.77 2.94
CA LEU A 250 8.71 1.13 1.62
C LEU A 250 9.93 0.26 1.32
N VAL A 251 9.81 -0.64 0.36
CA VAL A 251 10.82 -1.67 0.08
C VAL A 251 10.99 -1.93 -1.41
N LEU A 252 12.19 -2.38 -1.80
CA LEU A 252 12.40 -3.09 -3.08
C LEU A 252 12.36 -4.59 -2.83
N GLN A 253 11.67 -5.35 -3.68
CA GLN A 253 11.48 -6.79 -3.52
C GLN A 253 11.96 -7.58 -4.74
N ARG A 254 12.59 -8.73 -4.47
CA ARG A 254 12.81 -9.80 -5.45
C ARG A 254 11.62 -10.72 -5.38
N VAL A 255 10.83 -10.73 -6.41
CA VAL A 255 9.65 -11.59 -6.53
C VAL A 255 9.67 -12.23 -7.90
N ASP A 256 9.81 -13.54 -7.93
CA ASP A 256 9.69 -14.35 -9.14
C ASP A 256 8.19 -14.63 -9.36
N PHE A 257 7.52 -13.70 -10.05
CA PHE A 257 6.14 -13.91 -10.48
C PHE A 257 6.07 -14.48 -11.90
#